data_2ac8be0d831f5d7ef96dc743176d77d9
#
_entry.id   2ac8be0d831f5d7ef96dc743176d77d9
#
_cell.length_a   1.000
_cell.length_b   1.000
_cell.length_c   1.000
_cell.angle_alpha   90.00
_cell.angle_beta   90.00
_cell.angle_gamma   90.00
#
_symmetry.space_group_name_H-M   'P 1'
#
loop_
_entity.id
_entity.type
_entity.pdbx_description
1 polymer ?
#
loop_
_entity_poly.entity_id
_entity_poly.type
_entity_poly.pdbx_seq_one_letter_code
_entity_poly.pdbx_strand_id
1 'polypeptide(L)'
;MNQIIPETSDAELVQRAKAGDVDAFEALTTRHERRVYSLAMRMLRHEQDAEDVTQQTFLSVVEHLDRFRGESSFSTWLLRIATHAALKIIRKRKGLDVVSLEEATEPLDYSDTIPHPEFIADWRQSPDELVHRREIQ
;
A
#
# COMPACT_ATOMS: atom_id res chain seq x y z
N MET A 1 -1.24 18.58 -22.79
CA MET A 1 -1.93 17.35 -22.50
C MET A 1 -1.19 16.46 -21.59
N ASN A 2 -1.86 16.06 -20.58
CA ASN A 2 -1.23 15.26 -19.55
C ASN A 2 -1.44 13.80 -19.80
N GLN A 3 -0.89 13.34 -20.88
CA GLN A 3 -0.99 11.93 -21.16
C GLN A 3 -0.13 11.13 -20.23
N ILE A 4 -0.67 10.03 -19.75
CA ILE A 4 0.05 9.12 -18.91
C ILE A 4 0.46 7.94 -19.76
N ILE A 5 1.75 7.76 -19.86
CA ILE A 5 2.31 6.69 -20.66
C ILE A 5 2.99 5.70 -19.73
N PRO A 6 3.25 4.49 -20.22
CA PRO A 6 3.84 3.48 -19.35
C PRO A 6 5.16 3.89 -18.72
N GLU A 7 5.89 4.78 -19.34
CA GLU A 7 7.17 5.21 -18.82
C GLU A 7 7.07 6.26 -17.74
N THR A 8 5.90 6.85 -17.53
CA THR A 8 5.76 7.85 -16.50
C THR A 8 6.09 7.23 -15.15
N SER A 9 6.95 7.87 -14.40
CA SER A 9 7.39 7.31 -13.13
C SER A 9 6.31 7.44 -12.07
N ASP A 10 6.39 6.57 -11.06
CA ASP A 10 5.49 6.69 -9.93
C ASP A 10 5.62 8.04 -9.26
N ALA A 11 6.84 8.54 -9.14
CA ALA A 11 7.06 9.84 -8.49
C ALA A 11 6.31 10.94 -9.22
N GLU A 12 6.36 10.91 -10.54
CA GLU A 12 5.64 11.90 -11.31
C GLU A 12 4.15 11.75 -11.17
N LEU A 13 3.67 10.50 -11.21
CA LEU A 13 2.24 10.26 -11.04
C LEU A 13 1.76 10.72 -9.66
N VAL A 14 2.57 10.49 -8.65
CA VAL A 14 2.22 10.94 -7.32
C VAL A 14 2.06 12.46 -7.28
N GLN A 15 3.02 13.17 -7.87
CA GLN A 15 2.92 14.62 -7.86
C GLN A 15 1.68 15.10 -8.59
N ARG A 16 1.36 14.48 -9.70
CA ARG A 16 0.17 14.84 -10.45
C ARG A 16 -1.10 14.51 -9.69
N ALA A 17 -1.13 13.37 -9.04
CA ALA A 17 -2.29 12.97 -8.25
C ALA A 17 -2.49 13.92 -7.08
N LYS A 18 -1.41 14.34 -6.44
CA LYS A 18 -1.50 15.31 -5.34
C LYS A 18 -2.08 16.63 -5.82
N ALA A 19 -1.85 16.94 -7.08
CA ALA A 19 -2.38 18.18 -7.66
C ALA A 19 -3.81 18.02 -8.16
N GLY A 20 -4.41 16.86 -7.95
CA GLY A 20 -5.81 16.66 -8.34
C GLY A 20 -6.02 15.93 -9.64
N ASP A 21 -4.96 15.38 -10.21
CA ASP A 21 -5.08 14.65 -11.49
C ASP A 21 -5.61 13.25 -11.19
N VAL A 22 -6.88 13.04 -11.45
CA VAL A 22 -7.53 11.76 -11.19
C VAL A 22 -6.94 10.66 -12.06
N ASP A 23 -6.59 11.00 -13.29
CA ASP A 23 -6.02 10.01 -14.20
C ASP A 23 -4.69 9.48 -13.67
N ALA A 24 -3.91 10.37 -13.05
CA ALA A 24 -2.65 9.94 -12.46
C ALA A 24 -2.89 8.98 -11.30
N PHE A 25 -3.91 9.26 -10.49
CA PHE A 25 -4.24 8.36 -9.40
C PHE A 25 -4.69 7.01 -9.93
N GLU A 26 -5.51 7.01 -10.97
CA GLU A 26 -5.96 5.75 -11.55
C GLU A 26 -4.79 4.96 -12.12
N ALA A 27 -3.83 5.64 -12.71
CA ALA A 27 -2.65 4.95 -13.22
C ALA A 27 -1.85 4.30 -12.10
N LEU A 28 -1.71 5.00 -10.99
CA LEU A 28 -1.03 4.42 -9.84
C LEU A 28 -1.77 3.19 -9.34
N THR A 29 -3.09 3.28 -9.26
CA THR A 29 -3.89 2.15 -8.82
C THR A 29 -3.69 0.96 -9.75
N THR A 30 -3.82 1.19 -11.05
CA THR A 30 -3.70 0.13 -12.01
C THR A 30 -2.33 -0.54 -11.96
N ARG A 31 -1.29 0.25 -11.76
CA ARG A 31 0.06 -0.29 -11.70
C ARG A 31 0.29 -1.19 -10.52
N HIS A 32 -0.34 -0.86 -9.39
CA HIS A 32 0.03 -1.48 -8.13
C HIS A 32 -1.05 -2.36 -7.53
N GLU A 33 -2.24 -2.36 -8.08
CA GLU A 33 -3.34 -3.08 -7.42
C GLU A 33 -3.07 -4.57 -7.36
N ARG A 34 -2.45 -5.14 -8.40
CA ARG A 34 -2.16 -6.55 -8.38
C ARG A 34 -1.17 -6.91 -7.28
N ARG A 35 -0.20 -6.05 -7.07
CA ARG A 35 0.79 -6.28 -6.03
C ARG A 35 0.15 -6.23 -4.65
N VAL A 36 -0.73 -5.26 -4.44
CA VAL A 36 -1.43 -5.16 -3.18
C VAL A 36 -2.31 -6.38 -2.95
N TYR A 37 -3.03 -6.78 -3.98
CA TYR A 37 -3.89 -7.95 -3.87
C TYR A 37 -3.07 -9.20 -3.57
N SER A 38 -1.95 -9.37 -4.23
CA SER A 38 -1.10 -10.54 -4.00
C SER A 38 -0.58 -10.59 -2.57
N LEU A 39 -0.18 -9.44 -2.06
CA LEU A 39 0.27 -9.37 -0.67
C LEU A 39 -0.85 -9.77 0.26
N ALA A 40 -2.03 -9.23 0.04
CA ALA A 40 -3.17 -9.53 0.90
C ALA A 40 -3.54 -11.00 0.83
N MET A 41 -3.50 -11.59 -0.35
CA MET A 41 -3.79 -13.02 -0.49
C MET A 41 -2.79 -13.88 0.26
N ARG A 42 -1.52 -13.50 0.22
CA ARG A 42 -0.52 -14.23 0.98
C ARG A 42 -0.78 -14.20 2.46
N MET A 43 -1.20 -13.04 2.94
CA MET A 43 -1.40 -12.88 4.37
C MET A 43 -2.71 -13.49 4.84
N LEU A 44 -3.76 -13.33 4.05
CA LEU A 44 -5.09 -13.67 4.50
C LEU A 44 -5.62 -14.97 3.94
N ARG A 45 -5.14 -15.35 2.77
CA ARG A 45 -5.55 -16.58 2.11
C ARG A 45 -7.04 -16.68 1.94
N HIS A 46 -7.68 -15.54 1.69
CA HIS A 46 -9.11 -15.47 1.52
C HIS A 46 -9.40 -14.39 0.52
N GLU A 47 -10.05 -14.75 -0.55
CA GLU A 47 -10.22 -13.88 -1.70
C GLU A 47 -10.98 -12.59 -1.35
N GLN A 48 -12.09 -12.74 -0.66
CA GLN A 48 -12.90 -11.59 -0.33
C GLN A 48 -12.14 -10.62 0.57
N ASP A 49 -11.43 -11.16 1.54
CA ASP A 49 -10.65 -10.31 2.43
C ASP A 49 -9.53 -9.62 1.68
N ALA A 50 -8.93 -10.30 0.72
CA ALA A 50 -7.86 -9.68 -0.07
C ALA A 50 -8.42 -8.54 -0.92
N GLU A 51 -9.62 -8.71 -1.45
CA GLU A 51 -10.24 -7.63 -2.20
C GLU A 51 -10.55 -6.45 -1.29
N ASP A 52 -11.03 -6.74 -0.10
CA ASP A 52 -11.34 -5.67 0.86
C ASP A 52 -10.10 -4.89 1.23
N VAL A 53 -8.99 -5.61 1.47
CA VAL A 53 -7.73 -4.95 1.80
C VAL A 53 -7.26 -4.08 0.63
N THR A 54 -7.37 -4.61 -0.58
CA THR A 54 -6.96 -3.84 -1.75
C THR A 54 -7.74 -2.54 -1.85
N GLN A 55 -9.04 -2.63 -1.70
CA GLN A 55 -9.90 -1.47 -1.77
C GLN A 55 -9.58 -0.48 -0.64
N GLN A 56 -9.45 -1.00 0.56
CA GLN A 56 -9.16 -0.16 1.71
C GLN A 56 -7.80 0.53 1.56
N THR A 57 -6.84 -0.17 0.98
CA THR A 57 -5.51 0.39 0.79
C THR A 57 -5.58 1.62 -0.10
N PHE A 58 -6.27 1.52 -1.22
CA PHE A 58 -6.32 2.65 -2.14
C PHE A 58 -7.21 3.78 -1.63
N LEU A 59 -8.21 3.47 -0.84
CA LEU A 59 -8.95 4.53 -0.15
C LEU A 59 -8.04 5.28 0.81
N SER A 60 -7.21 4.56 1.53
CA SER A 60 -6.24 5.20 2.42
C SER A 60 -5.27 6.07 1.65
N VAL A 61 -4.85 5.60 0.47
CA VAL A 61 -3.96 6.40 -0.34
C VAL A 61 -4.62 7.74 -0.69
N VAL A 62 -5.88 7.71 -1.09
CA VAL A 62 -6.58 8.94 -1.40
C VAL A 62 -6.56 9.89 -0.21
N GLU A 63 -6.81 9.35 0.95
CA GLU A 63 -6.93 10.17 2.15
C GLU A 63 -5.61 10.72 2.63
N HIS A 64 -4.52 9.99 2.38
CA HIS A 64 -3.24 10.36 2.98
C HIS A 64 -2.16 10.69 1.97
N LEU A 65 -2.51 10.80 0.71
CA LEU A 65 -1.51 11.05 -0.31
C LEU A 65 -0.76 12.35 -0.08
N ASP A 66 -1.44 13.34 0.45
CA ASP A 66 -0.81 14.62 0.71
C ASP A 66 0.24 14.54 1.81
N ARG A 67 0.24 13.46 2.58
CA ARG A 67 1.25 13.25 3.62
C ARG A 67 2.45 12.48 3.13
N PHE A 68 2.34 11.87 1.96
CA PHE A 68 3.45 11.12 1.41
C PHE A 68 4.52 12.08 0.94
N ARG A 69 5.71 11.96 1.51
CA ARG A 69 6.78 12.91 1.23
C ARG A 69 7.89 12.36 0.37
N GLY A 70 7.75 11.14 -0.09
CA GLY A 70 8.80 10.57 -0.93
C GLY A 70 9.99 10.04 -0.17
N GLU A 71 9.87 9.86 1.14
CA GLU A 71 10.96 9.32 1.93
C GLU A 71 11.20 7.86 1.61
N SER A 72 10.21 7.21 1.07
CA SER A 72 10.34 5.88 0.53
C SER A 72 9.72 5.90 -0.84
N SER A 73 9.87 4.80 -1.58
CA SER A 73 9.17 4.71 -2.85
C SER A 73 7.67 4.64 -2.60
N PHE A 74 6.92 5.03 -3.62
CA PHE A 74 5.47 4.94 -3.49
C PHE A 74 5.03 3.52 -3.22
N SER A 75 5.63 2.54 -3.89
CA SER A 75 5.20 1.17 -3.69
C SER A 75 5.51 0.67 -2.27
N THR A 76 6.62 1.09 -1.69
CA THR A 76 6.92 0.73 -0.31
C THR A 76 5.88 1.32 0.64
N TRP A 77 5.58 2.58 0.46
CA TRP A 77 4.58 3.25 1.29
C TRP A 77 3.23 2.57 1.15
N LEU A 78 2.86 2.25 -0.09
CA LEU A 78 1.60 1.60 -0.39
C LEU A 78 1.51 0.23 0.29
N LEU A 79 2.58 -0.56 0.20
CA LEU A 79 2.56 -1.89 0.77
C LEU A 79 2.54 -1.86 2.30
N ARG A 80 3.07 -0.81 2.89
CA ARG A 80 2.94 -0.65 4.34
C ARG A 80 1.48 -0.46 4.74
N ILE A 81 0.77 0.35 3.97
CA ILE A 81 -0.65 0.54 4.24
C ILE A 81 -1.39 -0.77 4.09
N ALA A 82 -1.09 -1.50 3.02
CA ALA A 82 -1.76 -2.77 2.78
C ALA A 82 -1.46 -3.78 3.88
N THR A 83 -0.21 -3.85 4.32
CA THR A 83 0.17 -4.75 5.39
C THR A 83 -0.60 -4.43 6.66
N HIS A 84 -0.68 -3.16 6.97
CA HIS A 84 -1.39 -2.73 8.16
C HIS A 84 -2.87 -3.14 8.10
N ALA A 85 -3.49 -2.94 6.95
CA ALA A 85 -4.90 -3.31 6.79
C ALA A 85 -5.09 -4.82 6.94
N ALA A 86 -4.18 -5.60 6.35
CA ALA A 86 -4.29 -7.05 6.43
C ALA A 86 -4.07 -7.54 7.86
N LEU A 87 -3.15 -6.93 8.59
CA LEU A 87 -2.89 -7.33 9.96
C LEU A 87 -4.09 -7.06 10.85
N LYS A 88 -4.83 -6.01 10.59
CA LYS A 88 -6.04 -5.76 11.35
C LYS A 88 -7.02 -6.90 11.20
N ILE A 89 -7.17 -7.42 10.00
CA ILE A 89 -8.07 -8.53 9.78
C ILE A 89 -7.58 -9.78 10.47
N ILE A 90 -6.27 -10.04 10.42
CA ILE A 90 -5.71 -11.21 11.07
C ILE A 90 -5.95 -11.16 12.56
N ARG A 91 -5.73 -10.01 13.17
CA ARG A 91 -5.97 -9.87 14.60
C ARG A 91 -7.42 -10.11 14.95
N LYS A 92 -8.30 -9.59 14.12
CA LYS A 92 -9.72 -9.76 14.34
C LYS A 92 -10.10 -11.24 14.29
N ARG A 93 -9.56 -11.95 13.33
CA ARG A 93 -9.85 -13.38 13.20
C ARG A 93 -9.40 -14.17 14.41
N LYS A 94 -8.30 -13.75 15.01
CA LYS A 94 -7.73 -14.46 16.13
C LYS A 94 -8.29 -14.01 17.46
N GLY A 95 -9.23 -13.09 17.45
CA GLY A 95 -9.80 -12.59 18.67
C GLY A 95 -8.84 -11.77 19.51
N LEU A 96 -7.83 -11.22 18.86
CA LEU A 96 -6.83 -10.41 19.56
C LEU A 96 -7.11 -8.93 19.51
N ASP A 97 -8.21 -8.57 18.90
CA ASP A 97 -8.40 -7.20 18.51
C ASP A 97 -9.05 -6.33 19.55
N VAL A 98 -9.66 -6.93 20.57
CA VAL A 98 -10.43 -6.11 21.50
C VAL A 98 -9.53 -5.09 22.19
N VAL A 99 -8.42 -5.56 22.72
CA VAL A 99 -7.47 -4.66 23.38
C VAL A 99 -6.64 -3.93 22.35
N SER A 100 -6.18 -4.68 21.37
CA SER A 100 -5.33 -4.09 20.35
C SER A 100 -6.06 -3.06 19.52
N LEU A 101 -7.35 -3.20 19.40
CA LEU A 101 -8.11 -2.31 18.57
C LEU A 101 -8.10 -0.90 19.11
N GLU A 102 -8.19 -0.76 20.40
CA GLU A 102 -8.13 0.56 20.98
C GLU A 102 -6.82 1.22 20.71
N GLU A 103 -5.77 0.46 20.77
CA GLU A 103 -4.47 1.01 20.46
C GLU A 103 -4.34 1.30 18.98
N ALA A 104 -4.93 0.44 18.18
CA ALA A 104 -4.85 0.60 16.75
C ALA A 104 -5.71 1.73 16.24
N THR A 105 -6.65 2.18 17.03
CA THR A 105 -7.47 3.32 16.60
C THR A 105 -6.83 4.64 16.89
N GLU A 106 -5.67 4.63 17.49
CA GLU A 106 -4.90 5.84 17.58
C GLU A 106 -4.68 6.41 16.20
N PRO A 107 -4.53 7.71 16.10
CA PRO A 107 -4.30 8.29 14.77
C PRO A 107 -3.19 7.55 14.10
N LEU A 108 -3.51 6.94 13.01
CA LEU A 108 -2.57 6.08 12.35
C LEU A 108 -1.56 6.90 11.61
N ASP A 109 -0.37 6.84 12.09
CA ASP A 109 0.76 7.32 11.34
C ASP A 109 1.37 6.07 10.73
N TYR A 110 1.05 5.84 9.48
CA TYR A 110 1.48 4.61 8.85
C TYR A 110 2.99 4.47 8.82
N SER A 111 3.68 5.56 8.97
CA SER A 111 5.14 5.47 8.99
C SER A 111 5.64 4.93 10.32
N ASP A 112 4.88 5.13 11.38
CA ASP A 112 5.29 4.67 12.70
C ASP A 112 4.71 3.35 13.07
N THR A 113 3.57 3.00 12.52
CA THR A 113 2.85 1.83 12.94
C THR A 113 3.11 0.64 12.07
N ILE A 114 4.18 0.66 11.30
CA ILE A 114 4.52 -0.49 10.51
C ILE A 114 4.88 -1.59 11.44
N PRO A 115 4.09 -2.63 11.48
CA PRO A 115 4.38 -3.70 12.39
C PRO A 115 5.50 -4.52 11.89
N HIS A 116 6.06 -5.27 11.95
CA HIS A 116 6.99 -6.26 11.47
C HIS A 116 7.90 -5.76 10.37
N PRO A 117 8.91 -5.03 10.73
CA PRO A 117 9.92 -4.66 9.74
C PRO A 117 10.48 -5.87 9.00
N GLU A 118 10.56 -7.00 9.66
CA GLU A 118 11.06 -8.20 9.02
C GLU A 118 10.16 -8.64 7.89
N PHE A 119 8.86 -8.56 8.12
CA PHE A 119 7.92 -8.95 7.08
C PHE A 119 8.07 -8.06 5.87
N ILE A 120 8.23 -6.79 6.11
CA ILE A 120 8.39 -5.84 5.02
C ILE A 120 9.72 -6.09 4.29
N ALA A 121 10.74 -6.42 5.04
CA ALA A 121 12.03 -6.72 4.43
C ALA A 121 11.94 -7.96 3.55
N ASP A 122 11.23 -8.98 4.02
CA ASP A 122 11.01 -10.17 3.22
C ASP A 122 10.32 -9.82 1.93
N TRP A 123 9.30 -9.01 2.01
CA TRP A 123 8.55 -8.62 0.85
C TRP A 123 9.42 -7.88 -0.13
N ARG A 124 10.28 -7.03 0.37
CA ARG A 124 11.17 -6.29 -0.49
C ARG A 124 12.16 -7.18 -1.20
N GLN A 125 12.49 -8.31 -0.61
CA GLN A 125 13.44 -9.22 -1.21
C GLN A 125 12.77 -10.23 -2.11
N SER A 126 11.48 -10.13 -2.29
CA SER A 126 10.79 -11.01 -3.21
C SER A 126 11.26 -10.74 -4.62
N PRO A 127 11.15 -11.73 -5.51
CA PRO A 127 11.54 -11.51 -6.89
C PRO A 127 10.81 -10.34 -7.53
N ASP A 128 9.55 -10.18 -7.20
CA ASP A 128 8.79 -9.07 -7.75
C ASP A 128 9.39 -7.75 -7.36
N GLU A 129 9.79 -7.64 -6.11
CA GLU A 129 10.34 -6.39 -5.63
C GLU A 129 11.68 -6.12 -6.29
N LEU A 130 12.46 -7.15 -6.47
CA LEU A 130 13.75 -6.98 -7.11
C LEU A 130 13.59 -6.54 -8.56
N VAL A 131 12.65 -7.14 -9.26
CA VAL A 131 12.39 -6.76 -10.64
C VAL A 131 11.93 -5.32 -10.70
N HIS A 132 11.03 -4.96 -9.81
CA HIS A 132 10.51 -3.61 -9.78
C HIS A 132 11.62 -2.59 -9.56
N ARG A 133 12.54 -2.90 -8.67
CA ARG A 133 13.65 -1.99 -8.41
C ARG A 133 14.52 -1.82 -9.63
N ARG A 134 14.77 -2.90 -10.35
CA ARG A 134 15.56 -2.80 -11.55
C ARG A 134 14.91 -1.93 -12.59
N GLU A 135 13.61 -2.01 -12.68
CA GLU A 135 12.88 -1.20 -13.64
C GLU A 135 12.96 0.27 -13.29
N ILE A 136 12.96 0.57 -12.02
CA ILE A 136 13.03 1.95 -11.59
C ILE A 136 14.41 2.51 -11.80
N GLN A 137 15.41 1.71 -11.66
CA GLN A 137 16.76 2.17 -11.87
C GLN A 137 17.05 2.31 -13.36
#